data_f6cc174283418fa4512002b71a4555b5
#
_entry.id   f6cc174283418fa4512002b71a4555b5
#
_cell.length_a   1.000
_cell.length_b   1.000
_cell.length_c   1.000
_cell.angle_alpha   90.00
_cell.angle_beta   90.00
_cell.angle_gamma   90.00
#
_symmetry.space_group_name_H-M   'P 1'
#
loop_
_entity.id
_entity.type
_entity.pdbx_description
1 polymer ?
#
loop_
_entity_poly.entity_id
_entity_poly.type
_entity_poly.pdbx_seq_one_letter_code
_entity_poly.pdbx_strand_id
1 'polypeptide(L)'
;PKTLDLMDKPVIAMVNGVAVGAGMGMALQCDLRIASEEAKFSTGYVKVGLVPGDGDAFFLPRLVGIAKALELLWTGDFVEAREAERLGIVNKVVPAGDLRQYTGELARRIADGPQIAIRMMKRVAYQSLRLDVRTHLDLVSSHMAVVRETEDHKEGVQAFKEKRPPKFTGR
;
A
#
# COMPACT_ATOMS: atom_id res chain seq x y z
N PRO A 1 8.22 4.53 -13.71
CA PRO A 1 7.67 3.22 -13.39
C PRO A 1 6.16 3.27 -13.33
N LYS A 2 5.52 3.00 -14.48
CA LYS A 2 4.05 2.97 -14.58
C LYS A 2 3.44 1.60 -14.19
N THR A 3 4.20 0.76 -13.50
CA THR A 3 3.88 -0.66 -13.44
C THR A 3 3.31 -1.11 -12.10
N LEU A 4 3.69 -0.50 -10.99
CA LEU A 4 3.31 -0.99 -9.66
C LEU A 4 1.85 -0.64 -9.29
N ASP A 5 1.38 0.55 -9.63
CA ASP A 5 0.00 0.97 -9.40
C ASP A 5 -1.02 0.27 -10.31
N LEU A 6 -0.55 -0.26 -11.47
CA LEU A 6 -1.36 -1.03 -12.40
C LEU A 6 -1.41 -2.53 -12.09
N MET A 7 -0.60 -3.01 -11.15
CA MET A 7 -0.64 -4.41 -10.74
C MET A 7 -1.86 -4.70 -9.90
N ASP A 8 -2.64 -5.70 -10.29
CA ASP A 8 -3.79 -6.16 -9.49
C ASP A 8 -3.37 -6.84 -8.19
N LYS A 9 -2.19 -7.44 -8.15
CA LYS A 9 -1.67 -8.08 -6.93
C LYS A 9 -1.23 -7.04 -5.91
N PRO A 10 -1.44 -7.27 -4.60
CA PRO A 10 -0.82 -6.47 -3.56
C PRO A 10 0.70 -6.43 -3.68
N VAL A 11 1.27 -5.25 -3.47
CA VAL A 11 2.72 -5.00 -3.51
C VAL A 11 3.14 -4.38 -2.18
N ILE A 12 4.15 -4.96 -1.54
CA ILE A 12 4.67 -4.49 -0.24
C ILE A 12 6.12 -4.05 -0.43
N ALA A 13 6.40 -2.79 -0.13
CA ALA A 13 7.77 -2.33 0.00
C ALA A 13 8.33 -2.75 1.35
N MET A 14 9.48 -3.42 1.32
CA MET A 14 10.28 -3.75 2.50
C MET A 14 11.51 -2.85 2.50
N VAL A 15 11.48 -1.79 3.32
CA VAL A 15 12.49 -0.73 3.32
C VAL A 15 13.49 -0.98 4.45
N ASN A 16 14.67 -1.47 4.09
CA ASN A 16 15.71 -1.87 5.04
C ASN A 16 16.73 -0.77 5.38
N GLY A 17 16.63 0.40 4.73
CA GLY A 17 17.60 1.48 4.91
C GLY A 17 17.13 2.78 4.26
N VAL A 18 18.04 3.54 3.68
CA VAL A 18 17.78 4.85 3.12
C VAL A 18 17.01 4.74 1.80
N ALA A 19 15.86 5.42 1.71
CA ALA A 19 15.04 5.57 0.51
C ALA A 19 14.94 7.04 0.12
N VAL A 20 15.66 7.44 -0.93
CA VAL A 20 15.76 8.84 -1.40
C VAL A 20 15.37 8.95 -2.87
N GLY A 21 14.73 10.04 -3.25
CA GLY A 21 14.37 10.33 -4.63
C GLY A 21 13.55 9.18 -5.23
N ALA A 22 14.03 8.59 -6.33
CA ALA A 22 13.38 7.47 -6.99
C ALA A 22 13.14 6.27 -6.06
N GLY A 23 14.03 6.01 -5.08
CA GLY A 23 13.85 4.97 -4.08
C GLY A 23 12.63 5.22 -3.17
N MET A 24 12.44 6.47 -2.73
CA MET A 24 11.23 6.86 -2.00
C MET A 24 9.99 6.77 -2.91
N GLY A 25 10.07 7.30 -4.13
CA GLY A 25 8.98 7.25 -5.10
C GLY A 25 8.52 5.82 -5.39
N MET A 26 9.45 4.88 -5.56
CA MET A 26 9.13 3.45 -5.73
C MET A 26 8.44 2.86 -4.50
N ALA A 27 8.92 3.18 -3.29
CA ALA A 27 8.27 2.73 -2.06
C ALA A 27 6.84 3.29 -1.93
N LEU A 28 6.62 4.56 -2.29
CA LEU A 28 5.31 5.21 -2.26
C LEU A 28 4.31 4.62 -3.27
N GLN A 29 4.78 4.05 -4.38
CA GLN A 29 3.94 3.37 -5.37
C GLN A 29 3.47 1.98 -4.92
N CYS A 30 4.11 1.38 -3.92
CA CYS A 30 3.66 0.12 -3.34
C CYS A 30 2.40 0.34 -2.49
N ASP A 31 1.58 -0.69 -2.35
CA ASP A 31 0.34 -0.61 -1.55
C ASP A 31 0.63 -0.46 -0.06
N LEU A 32 1.60 -1.21 0.43
CA LEU A 32 2.05 -1.19 1.82
C LEU A 32 3.56 -0.96 1.90
N ARG A 33 4.00 -0.38 3.00
CA ARG A 33 5.42 -0.10 3.31
C ARG A 33 5.72 -0.53 4.72
N ILE A 34 6.63 -1.49 4.86
CA ILE A 34 7.19 -1.93 6.15
C ILE A 34 8.64 -1.49 6.18
N ALA A 35 9.05 -0.81 7.22
CA ALA A 35 10.38 -0.26 7.33
C ALA A 35 11.15 -0.80 8.53
N SER A 36 12.46 -0.93 8.37
CA SER A 36 13.40 -1.05 9.48
C SER A 36 13.42 0.25 10.29
N GLU A 37 13.72 0.16 11.56
CA GLU A 37 13.97 1.33 12.40
C GLU A 37 15.18 2.16 11.94
N GLU A 38 16.05 1.58 11.13
CA GLU A 38 17.21 2.25 10.51
C GLU A 38 16.84 2.99 9.21
N ALA A 39 15.62 2.82 8.72
CA ALA A 39 15.21 3.43 7.45
C ALA A 39 15.03 4.94 7.59
N LYS A 40 15.38 5.65 6.50
CA LYS A 40 15.21 7.09 6.36
C LYS A 40 14.63 7.41 5.00
N PHE A 41 13.77 8.39 4.95
CA PHE A 41 13.02 8.76 3.74
C PHE A 41 13.29 10.22 3.37
N SER A 42 13.51 10.50 2.11
CA SER A 42 13.56 11.88 1.60
C SER A 42 13.16 11.93 0.14
N THR A 43 12.42 12.95 -0.26
CA THR A 43 12.17 13.19 -1.69
C THR A 43 13.46 13.60 -2.41
N GLY A 44 14.35 14.38 -1.77
CA GLY A 44 15.70 14.68 -2.18
C GLY A 44 15.88 15.51 -3.47
N TYR A 45 14.90 15.52 -4.38
CA TYR A 45 15.01 16.14 -5.72
C TYR A 45 15.32 17.64 -5.67
N VAL A 46 14.74 18.38 -4.73
CA VAL A 46 14.99 19.81 -4.57
C VAL A 46 16.45 20.15 -4.30
N LYS A 47 17.19 19.25 -3.64
CA LYS A 47 18.62 19.44 -3.34
C LYS A 47 19.49 19.49 -4.61
N VAL A 48 18.96 19.00 -5.72
CA VAL A 48 19.63 19.03 -7.04
C VAL A 48 18.83 19.82 -8.08
N GLY A 49 17.86 20.65 -7.64
CA GLY A 49 17.09 21.54 -8.49
C GLY A 49 16.08 20.82 -9.41
N LEU A 50 15.63 19.62 -9.02
CA LEU A 50 14.68 18.82 -9.81
C LEU A 50 13.31 18.75 -9.13
N VAL A 51 12.28 18.47 -9.92
CA VAL A 51 10.96 18.06 -9.43
C VAL A 51 10.90 16.53 -9.36
N PRO A 52 10.12 15.94 -8.44
CA PRO A 52 9.95 14.49 -8.33
C PRO A 52 9.32 13.87 -9.58
N GLY A 53 10.07 12.99 -10.26
CA GLY A 53 9.62 12.29 -11.46
C GLY A 53 8.95 10.94 -11.21
N ASP A 54 9.08 10.38 -10.01
CA ASP A 54 8.72 9.00 -9.69
C ASP A 54 7.44 8.88 -8.85
N GLY A 55 6.62 9.94 -8.80
CA GLY A 55 5.30 9.93 -8.20
C GLY A 55 5.22 10.47 -6.77
N ASP A 56 6.32 10.92 -6.16
CA ASP A 56 6.33 11.48 -4.79
C ASP A 56 5.29 12.61 -4.65
N ALA A 57 5.26 13.55 -5.60
CA ALA A 57 4.31 14.68 -5.59
C ALA A 57 2.84 14.22 -5.76
N PHE A 58 2.60 13.00 -6.22
CA PHE A 58 1.26 12.42 -6.32
C PHE A 58 0.87 11.62 -5.08
N PHE A 59 1.75 10.73 -4.60
CA PHE A 59 1.42 9.82 -3.50
C PHE A 59 1.58 10.46 -2.13
N LEU A 60 2.64 11.26 -1.92
CA LEU A 60 2.96 11.82 -0.60
C LEU A 60 1.82 12.68 -0.03
N PRO A 61 1.22 13.64 -0.80
CA PRO A 61 0.09 14.44 -0.29
C PRO A 61 -1.13 13.62 0.13
N ARG A 62 -1.31 12.43 -0.46
CA ARG A 62 -2.41 11.52 -0.13
C ARG A 62 -2.18 10.74 1.16
N LEU A 63 -0.93 10.66 1.60
CA LEU A 63 -0.54 9.98 2.84
C LEU A 63 -0.44 10.95 4.01
N VAL A 64 0.19 12.11 3.81
CA VAL A 64 0.53 13.03 4.91
C VAL A 64 -0.23 14.37 4.86
N GLY A 65 -1.11 14.55 3.88
CA GLY A 65 -1.78 15.83 3.61
C GLY A 65 -0.88 16.81 2.86
N ILE A 66 -1.51 17.82 2.19
CA ILE A 66 -0.80 18.71 1.26
C ILE A 66 0.28 19.55 1.95
N ALA A 67 0.01 20.10 3.14
CA ALA A 67 0.95 21.01 3.81
C ALA A 67 2.25 20.29 4.20
N LYS A 68 2.16 19.09 4.83
CA LYS A 68 3.34 18.31 5.21
C LYS A 68 4.06 17.78 3.97
N ALA A 69 3.33 17.38 2.93
CA ALA A 69 3.95 16.96 1.69
C ALA A 69 4.78 18.07 1.03
N LEU A 70 4.25 19.30 0.97
CA LEU A 70 4.97 20.45 0.41
C LEU A 70 6.21 20.81 1.24
N GLU A 71 6.11 20.76 2.56
CA GLU A 71 7.28 20.93 3.44
C GLU A 71 8.40 19.94 3.07
N LEU A 72 8.08 18.64 3.00
CA LEU A 72 9.06 17.61 2.67
C LEU A 72 9.58 17.71 1.23
N LEU A 73 8.72 18.05 0.27
CA LEU A 73 9.09 18.25 -1.13
C LEU A 73 10.03 19.45 -1.34
N TRP A 74 9.79 20.55 -0.62
CA TRP A 74 10.53 21.78 -0.80
C TRP A 74 11.82 21.84 0.02
N THR A 75 11.86 21.16 1.16
CA THR A 75 13.09 21.09 1.97
C THR A 75 13.98 19.94 1.56
N GLY A 76 13.39 18.82 1.12
CA GLY A 76 14.11 17.56 0.87
C GLY A 76 14.76 17.01 2.14
N ASP A 77 14.19 17.31 3.30
CA ASP A 77 14.71 16.83 4.58
C ASP A 77 14.43 15.35 4.76
N PHE A 78 15.27 14.69 5.55
CA PHE A 78 15.08 13.31 5.91
C PHE A 78 13.99 13.15 6.98
N VAL A 79 13.16 12.15 6.78
CA VAL A 79 12.18 11.66 7.75
C VAL A 79 12.69 10.33 8.29
N GLU A 80 12.94 10.26 9.59
CA GLU A 80 13.35 9.03 10.26
C GLU A 80 12.18 8.02 10.30
N ALA A 81 12.48 6.71 10.41
CA ALA A 81 11.51 5.64 10.30
C ALA A 81 10.28 5.83 11.22
N ARG A 82 10.50 6.14 12.50
CA ARG A 82 9.39 6.33 13.46
C ARG A 82 8.51 7.52 13.14
N GLU A 83 9.10 8.61 12.66
CA GLU A 83 8.33 9.77 12.20
C GLU A 83 7.57 9.45 10.92
N ALA A 84 8.17 8.68 9.99
CA ALA A 84 7.51 8.20 8.79
C ALA A 84 6.28 7.31 9.13
N GLU A 85 6.36 6.47 10.17
CA GLU A 85 5.22 5.71 10.69
C GLU A 85 4.14 6.65 11.26
N ARG A 86 4.53 7.63 12.08
CA ARG A 86 3.60 8.61 12.68
C ARG A 86 2.87 9.44 11.63
N LEU A 87 3.54 9.81 10.56
CA LEU A 87 2.99 10.59 9.44
C LEU A 87 2.15 9.73 8.48
N GLY A 88 2.18 8.41 8.58
CA GLY A 88 1.51 7.50 7.65
C GLY A 88 2.26 7.25 6.33
N ILE A 89 3.52 7.67 6.23
CA ILE A 89 4.40 7.33 5.09
C ILE A 89 4.64 5.83 5.05
N VAL A 90 4.86 5.19 6.20
CA VAL A 90 4.98 3.73 6.32
C VAL A 90 3.90 3.17 7.25
N ASN A 91 3.51 1.91 7.00
CA ASN A 91 2.46 1.24 7.74
C ASN A 91 2.96 0.70 9.08
N LYS A 92 4.24 0.28 9.14
CA LYS A 92 4.85 -0.29 10.33
C LYS A 92 6.37 -0.17 10.30
N VAL A 93 6.94 0.15 11.46
CA VAL A 93 8.39 0.11 11.71
C VAL A 93 8.68 -1.01 12.68
N VAL A 94 9.69 -1.81 12.35
CA VAL A 94 10.16 -2.95 13.15
C VAL A 94 11.69 -2.92 13.30
N PRO A 95 12.27 -3.63 14.28
CA PRO A 95 13.71 -3.81 14.37
C PRO A 95 14.29 -4.38 13.07
N ALA A 96 15.52 -3.99 12.72
CA ALA A 96 16.15 -4.39 11.46
C ALA A 96 16.18 -5.92 11.29
N GLY A 97 16.48 -6.67 12.36
CA GLY A 97 16.50 -8.13 12.34
C GLY A 97 15.15 -8.80 12.07
N ASP A 98 14.05 -8.11 12.41
CA ASP A 98 12.69 -8.66 12.30
C ASP A 98 12.00 -8.28 10.97
N LEU A 99 12.58 -7.36 10.21
CA LEU A 99 11.95 -6.77 9.02
C LEU A 99 11.49 -7.84 8.01
N ARG A 100 12.37 -8.79 7.70
CA ARG A 100 12.08 -9.84 6.72
C ARG A 100 10.99 -10.79 7.21
N GLN A 101 11.06 -11.18 8.48
CA GLN A 101 10.07 -12.08 9.08
C GLN A 101 8.70 -11.41 9.11
N TYR A 102 8.59 -10.23 9.68
CA TYR A 102 7.34 -9.47 9.79
C TYR A 102 6.69 -9.23 8.41
N THR A 103 7.48 -8.77 7.45
CA THR A 103 6.98 -8.51 6.08
C THR A 103 6.52 -9.81 5.42
N GLY A 104 7.26 -10.90 5.59
CA GLY A 104 6.91 -12.22 5.05
C GLY A 104 5.63 -12.79 5.66
N GLU A 105 5.41 -12.62 6.96
CA GLU A 105 4.18 -13.03 7.65
C GLU A 105 2.97 -12.22 7.16
N LEU A 106 3.11 -10.90 7.01
CA LEU A 106 2.07 -10.06 6.44
C LEU A 106 1.73 -10.47 5.01
N ALA A 107 2.77 -10.70 4.18
CA ALA A 107 2.60 -11.12 2.79
C ALA A 107 1.87 -12.47 2.69
N ARG A 108 2.25 -13.45 3.52
CA ARG A 108 1.56 -14.75 3.58
C ARG A 108 0.11 -14.60 4.01
N ARG A 109 -0.17 -13.85 5.06
CA ARG A 109 -1.55 -13.59 5.52
C ARG A 109 -2.42 -12.99 4.41
N ILE A 110 -1.87 -12.12 3.57
CA ILE A 110 -2.58 -11.56 2.42
C ILE A 110 -2.71 -12.61 1.30
N ALA A 111 -1.66 -13.39 1.04
CA ALA A 111 -1.64 -14.40 0.00
C ALA A 111 -2.59 -15.58 0.30
N ASP A 112 -2.75 -15.94 1.56
CA ASP A 112 -3.67 -16.99 2.02
C ASP A 112 -5.15 -16.51 2.06
N GLY A 113 -5.41 -15.24 1.77
CA GLY A 113 -6.74 -14.66 1.70
C GLY A 113 -7.44 -14.90 0.35
N PRO A 114 -8.72 -14.49 0.21
CA PRO A 114 -9.52 -14.65 -1.00
C PRO A 114 -8.99 -13.73 -2.11
N GLN A 115 -8.16 -14.25 -2.99
CA GLN A 115 -7.34 -13.46 -3.92
C GLN A 115 -8.15 -12.63 -4.91
N ILE A 116 -9.30 -13.10 -5.39
CA ILE A 116 -10.16 -12.34 -6.28
C ILE A 116 -10.71 -11.11 -5.55
N ALA A 117 -11.21 -11.30 -4.32
CA ALA A 117 -11.73 -10.20 -3.50
C ALA A 117 -10.63 -9.18 -3.16
N ILE A 118 -9.43 -9.63 -2.77
CA ILE A 118 -8.30 -8.76 -2.42
C ILE A 118 -7.91 -7.87 -3.61
N ARG A 119 -7.81 -8.43 -4.82
CA ARG A 119 -7.50 -7.66 -6.03
C ARG A 119 -8.59 -6.65 -6.37
N MET A 120 -9.86 -7.03 -6.23
CA MET A 120 -10.97 -6.13 -6.44
C MET A 120 -11.03 -5.02 -5.39
N MET A 121 -10.76 -5.33 -4.10
CA MET A 121 -10.63 -4.32 -3.05
C MET A 121 -9.54 -3.29 -3.39
N LYS A 122 -8.37 -3.74 -3.88
CA LYS A 122 -7.31 -2.83 -4.32
C LYS A 122 -7.81 -1.89 -5.42
N ARG A 123 -8.46 -2.43 -6.46
CA ARG A 123 -9.00 -1.62 -7.57
C ARG A 123 -10.00 -0.58 -7.07
N VAL A 124 -11.00 -0.96 -6.29
CA VAL A 124 -12.01 -0.01 -5.81
C VAL A 124 -11.43 1.02 -4.85
N ALA A 125 -10.45 0.65 -4.01
CA ALA A 125 -9.76 1.57 -3.12
C ALA A 125 -9.01 2.67 -3.91
N TYR A 126 -8.25 2.32 -4.94
CA TYR A 126 -7.56 3.31 -5.78
C TYR A 126 -8.53 4.14 -6.63
N GLN A 127 -9.60 3.53 -7.12
CA GLN A 127 -10.64 4.24 -7.89
C GLN A 127 -11.40 5.26 -7.03
N SER A 128 -11.60 4.99 -5.73
CA SER A 128 -12.27 5.92 -4.81
C SER A 128 -11.60 7.30 -4.76
N LEU A 129 -10.30 7.39 -5.03
CA LEU A 129 -9.54 8.64 -5.06
C LEU A 129 -9.85 9.53 -6.28
N ARG A 130 -10.65 9.03 -7.24
CA ARG A 130 -10.92 9.70 -8.52
C ARG A 130 -12.41 9.80 -8.85
N LEU A 131 -13.26 9.06 -8.14
CA LEU A 131 -14.70 8.95 -8.40
C LEU A 131 -15.49 9.70 -7.32
N ASP A 132 -16.67 10.18 -7.68
CA ASP A 132 -17.69 10.54 -6.71
C ASP A 132 -18.25 9.28 -6.04
N VAL A 133 -18.87 9.46 -4.86
CA VAL A 133 -19.34 8.34 -4.03
C VAL A 133 -20.38 7.47 -4.74
N ARG A 134 -21.25 8.04 -5.57
CA ARG A 134 -22.31 7.29 -6.28
C ARG A 134 -21.68 6.36 -7.32
N THR A 135 -20.85 6.91 -8.20
CA THR A 135 -20.12 6.14 -9.21
C THR A 135 -19.24 5.07 -8.55
N HIS A 136 -18.62 5.39 -7.42
CA HIS A 136 -17.83 4.41 -6.67
C HIS A 136 -18.69 3.25 -6.12
N LEU A 137 -19.87 3.52 -5.57
CA LEU A 137 -20.78 2.48 -5.08
C LEU A 137 -21.31 1.59 -6.21
N ASP A 138 -21.57 2.14 -7.39
CA ASP A 138 -21.95 1.37 -8.58
C ASP A 138 -20.82 0.43 -9.01
N LEU A 139 -19.57 0.90 -8.99
CA LEU A 139 -18.39 0.08 -9.24
C LEU A 139 -18.23 -1.04 -8.19
N VAL A 140 -18.38 -0.72 -6.90
CA VAL A 140 -18.34 -1.71 -5.81
C VAL A 140 -19.42 -2.77 -6.01
N SER A 141 -20.64 -2.38 -6.39
CA SER A 141 -21.76 -3.31 -6.65
C SER A 141 -21.42 -4.29 -7.77
N SER A 142 -20.82 -3.80 -8.85
CA SER A 142 -20.37 -4.65 -9.97
C SER A 142 -19.29 -5.66 -9.54
N HIS A 143 -18.31 -5.22 -8.75
CA HIS A 143 -17.26 -6.09 -8.22
C HIS A 143 -17.82 -7.11 -7.21
N MET A 144 -18.78 -6.68 -6.39
CA MET A 144 -19.46 -7.55 -5.43
C MET A 144 -20.21 -8.68 -6.12
N ALA A 145 -20.88 -8.39 -7.26
CA ALA A 145 -21.58 -9.42 -8.05
C ALA A 145 -20.60 -10.52 -8.49
N VAL A 146 -19.41 -10.15 -8.96
CA VAL A 146 -18.38 -11.12 -9.36
C VAL A 146 -17.85 -11.92 -8.17
N VAL A 147 -17.52 -11.25 -7.06
CA VAL A 147 -16.94 -11.90 -5.88
C VAL A 147 -17.92 -12.91 -5.25
N ARG A 148 -19.22 -12.63 -5.26
CA ARG A 148 -20.25 -13.53 -4.72
C ARG A 148 -20.31 -14.88 -5.41
N GLU A 149 -19.92 -14.96 -6.67
CA GLU A 149 -19.92 -16.21 -7.44
C GLU A 149 -18.70 -17.08 -7.18
N THR A 150 -17.66 -16.55 -6.51
CA THR A 150 -16.42 -17.28 -6.26
C THR A 150 -16.59 -18.42 -5.26
N GLU A 151 -15.75 -19.44 -5.39
CA GLU A 151 -15.66 -20.53 -4.41
C GLU A 151 -15.17 -20.02 -3.05
N ASP A 152 -14.24 -19.07 -3.07
CA ASP A 152 -13.72 -18.45 -1.85
C ASP A 152 -14.81 -17.72 -1.06
N HIS A 153 -15.79 -17.06 -1.73
CA HIS A 153 -16.93 -16.47 -1.03
C HIS A 153 -17.79 -17.54 -0.36
N LYS A 154 -18.11 -18.63 -1.07
CA LYS A 154 -18.91 -19.74 -0.54
C LYS A 154 -18.22 -20.38 0.66
N GLU A 155 -16.91 -20.65 0.52
CA GLU A 155 -16.08 -21.17 1.62
C GLU A 155 -16.05 -20.21 2.82
N GLY A 156 -15.86 -18.93 2.59
CA GLY A 156 -15.83 -17.93 3.66
C GLY A 156 -17.14 -17.88 4.46
N VAL A 157 -18.29 -17.93 3.76
CA VAL A 157 -19.60 -17.97 4.40
C VAL A 157 -19.81 -19.27 5.20
N GLN A 158 -19.39 -20.41 4.64
CA GLN A 158 -19.51 -21.71 5.30
C GLN A 158 -18.60 -21.79 6.52
N ALA A 159 -17.34 -21.39 6.40
CA ALA A 159 -16.38 -21.36 7.50
C ALA A 159 -16.86 -20.47 8.66
N PHE A 160 -17.47 -19.31 8.34
CA PHE A 160 -18.05 -18.42 9.33
C PHE A 160 -19.20 -19.09 10.11
N LYS A 161 -20.12 -19.78 9.42
CA LYS A 161 -21.24 -20.51 10.06
C LYS A 161 -20.74 -21.65 10.95
N GLU A 162 -19.70 -22.34 10.51
CA GLU A 162 -19.07 -23.48 11.21
C GLU A 162 -18.07 -23.04 12.30
N LYS A 163 -17.80 -21.74 12.42
CA LYS A 163 -16.81 -21.18 13.36
C LYS A 163 -15.40 -21.79 13.21
N ARG A 164 -14.98 -22.04 11.98
CA ARG A 164 -13.66 -22.55 11.64
C ARG A 164 -12.89 -21.56 10.76
N PRO A 165 -11.56 -21.67 10.69
CA PRO A 165 -10.77 -20.92 9.69
C PRO A 165 -11.17 -21.31 8.26
N PRO A 166 -11.32 -20.33 7.34
CA PRO A 166 -11.57 -20.60 5.93
C PRO A 166 -10.30 -21.13 5.23
N LYS A 167 -10.51 -21.88 4.14
CA LYS A 167 -9.44 -22.37 3.26
C LYS A 167 -9.66 -21.82 1.86
N PHE A 168 -9.09 -20.65 1.58
CA PHE A 168 -9.22 -20.01 0.29
C PHE A 168 -8.30 -20.62 -0.76
N THR A 169 -8.77 -20.68 -2.00
CA THR A 169 -8.07 -21.29 -3.14
C THR A 169 -7.78 -20.28 -4.26
N GLY A 170 -8.33 -19.06 -4.16
CA GLY A 170 -8.20 -18.01 -5.17
C GLY A 170 -9.15 -18.20 -6.37
N ARG A 171 -10.23 -18.94 -6.20
CA ARG A 171 -11.20 -19.27 -7.26
C ARG A 171 -12.61 -18.80 -6.94
#